data_44a85e6946fd52d394185f183d05e5fe
#
_entry.id   44a85e6946fd52d394185f183d05e5fe
#
_cell.length_a   1.000
_cell.length_b   1.000
_cell.length_c   1.000
_cell.angle_alpha   90.00
_cell.angle_beta   90.00
_cell.angle_gamma   90.00
#
_symmetry.space_group_name_H-M   'P 1'
#
loop_
_entity.id
_entity.type
_entity.pdbx_description
1 polymer ?
#
loop_
_entity_poly.entity_id
_entity_poly.type
_entity_poly.pdbx_seq_one_letter_code
_entity_poly.pdbx_strand_id
1 'polypeptide(L)'
;TRVEIPDHGIDKINQANVEGGAELAAQTVSYNFNQIEIDRYVRVSTAAFREIVDLVGGVEVFVPKPMQYEDKTQGLVIDLESGWQTLNGSEAEQFARFRQDSLGDIGRVQRQQILLKALRDRMINPRVVTQLPQIIRILQSHIDTNLSIEEMLALAGFGLQLDTAALNMVMLPGRFSDPEDYRASATSTS
;
A
#
# COMPACT_ATOMS: atom_id res chain seq x y z
N THR A 1 14.20 -0.94 -0.52
CA THR A 1 14.84 -2.07 -1.22
C THR A 1 15.34 -1.58 -2.55
N ARG A 2 16.65 -1.71 -2.81
CA ARG A 2 17.24 -1.46 -4.12
C ARG A 2 17.24 -2.76 -4.90
N VAL A 3 16.86 -2.69 -6.15
CA VAL A 3 16.72 -3.80 -7.08
C VAL A 3 17.17 -3.35 -8.46
N GLU A 4 17.43 -4.29 -9.35
CA GLU A 4 17.64 -4.00 -10.75
C GLU A 4 16.28 -3.72 -11.41
N ILE A 5 16.17 -2.54 -12.05
CA ILE A 5 15.00 -2.14 -12.83
C ILE A 5 15.39 -2.36 -14.30
N PRO A 6 14.66 -3.18 -15.06
CA PRO A 6 14.97 -3.44 -16.46
C PRO A 6 15.15 -2.14 -17.25
N ASP A 7 16.25 -2.04 -17.99
CA ASP A 7 16.67 -0.89 -18.82
C ASP A 7 16.95 0.43 -18.04
N HIS A 8 16.82 0.46 -16.71
CA HIS A 8 17.02 1.64 -15.86
C HIS A 8 18.11 1.46 -14.78
N GLY A 9 18.69 0.24 -14.67
CA GLY A 9 19.75 -0.04 -13.69
C GLY A 9 19.28 -0.24 -12.26
N ILE A 10 20.17 -0.06 -11.27
CA ILE A 10 19.89 -0.36 -9.87
C ILE A 10 19.33 0.87 -9.15
N ASP A 11 18.08 0.82 -8.73
CA ASP A 11 17.44 1.86 -7.92
C ASP A 11 16.42 1.26 -6.92
N LYS A 12 15.72 2.14 -6.21
CA LYS A 12 14.62 1.72 -5.32
C LYS A 12 13.51 1.09 -6.16
N ILE A 13 12.97 -0.03 -5.70
CA ILE A 13 11.90 -0.75 -6.43
C ILE A 13 10.70 0.13 -6.79
N ASN A 14 10.37 1.12 -5.94
CA ASN A 14 9.29 2.05 -6.23
C ASN A 14 9.61 3.07 -7.35
N GLN A 15 10.89 3.24 -7.71
CA GLN A 15 11.28 4.08 -8.84
C GLN A 15 10.75 3.52 -10.15
N ALA A 16 10.67 2.19 -10.28
CA ALA A 16 10.07 1.56 -11.45
C ALA A 16 8.65 2.08 -11.77
N ASN A 17 7.84 2.32 -10.72
CA ASN A 17 6.51 2.90 -10.92
C ASN A 17 6.53 4.37 -11.35
N VAL A 18 7.59 5.11 -11.02
CA VAL A 18 7.76 6.51 -11.44
C VAL A 18 8.21 6.59 -12.90
N GLU A 19 9.14 5.73 -13.31
CA GLU A 19 9.76 5.72 -14.64
C GLU A 19 8.83 5.13 -15.72
N GLY A 20 8.18 4.00 -15.42
CA GLY A 20 7.39 3.24 -16.41
C GLY A 20 6.02 2.74 -15.87
N GLY A 21 5.51 3.35 -14.81
CA GLY A 21 4.19 3.04 -14.29
C GLY A 21 4.05 1.62 -13.75
N ALA A 22 2.82 1.11 -13.76
CA ALA A 22 2.50 -0.20 -13.22
C ALA A 22 3.15 -1.34 -14.01
N GLU A 23 3.31 -1.17 -15.31
CA GLU A 23 3.90 -2.19 -16.19
C GLU A 23 5.38 -2.42 -15.87
N LEU A 24 6.19 -1.36 -15.81
CA LEU A 24 7.59 -1.48 -15.43
C LEU A 24 7.76 -1.95 -13.98
N ALA A 25 6.86 -1.55 -13.07
CA ALA A 25 6.85 -2.06 -11.71
C ALA A 25 6.60 -3.57 -11.67
N ALA A 26 5.64 -4.09 -12.43
CA ALA A 26 5.37 -5.53 -12.54
C ALA A 26 6.56 -6.28 -13.15
N GLN A 27 7.14 -5.76 -14.24
CA GLN A 27 8.35 -6.32 -14.87
C GLN A 27 9.54 -6.35 -13.89
N THR A 28 9.72 -5.29 -13.10
CA THR A 28 10.78 -5.22 -12.09
C THR A 28 10.59 -6.26 -11.00
N VAL A 29 9.36 -6.46 -10.52
CA VAL A 29 9.04 -7.53 -9.57
C VAL A 29 9.31 -8.89 -10.19
N SER A 30 8.80 -9.16 -11.39
CA SER A 30 9.03 -10.40 -12.12
C SER A 30 10.52 -10.71 -12.24
N TYR A 31 11.30 -9.75 -12.73
CA TYR A 31 12.75 -9.91 -12.93
C TYR A 31 13.51 -10.25 -11.64
N ASN A 32 13.20 -9.55 -10.55
CA ASN A 32 13.90 -9.76 -9.28
C ASN A 32 13.41 -10.97 -8.45
N PHE A 33 12.27 -11.56 -8.83
CA PHE A 33 11.67 -12.72 -8.17
C PHE A 33 11.63 -13.95 -9.08
N ASN A 34 12.77 -14.26 -9.70
CA ASN A 34 12.97 -15.47 -10.51
C ASN A 34 12.00 -15.56 -11.70
N GLN A 35 11.71 -14.41 -12.33
CA GLN A 35 10.83 -14.28 -13.50
C GLN A 35 9.40 -14.82 -13.26
N ILE A 36 8.91 -14.62 -12.02
CA ILE A 36 7.52 -14.93 -11.72
C ILE A 36 6.59 -14.12 -12.65
N GLU A 37 5.64 -14.79 -13.27
CA GLU A 37 4.68 -14.13 -14.13
C GLU A 37 3.72 -13.26 -13.31
N ILE A 38 3.58 -11.99 -13.70
CA ILE A 38 2.65 -11.03 -13.11
C ILE A 38 1.57 -10.71 -14.14
N ASP A 39 0.47 -11.44 -14.10
CA ASP A 39 -0.63 -11.33 -15.07
C ASP A 39 -1.47 -10.08 -14.86
N ARG A 40 -1.63 -9.68 -13.60
CA ARG A 40 -2.55 -8.62 -13.20
C ARG A 40 -1.93 -7.68 -12.19
N TYR A 41 -2.27 -6.40 -12.31
CA TYR A 41 -1.88 -5.40 -11.35
C TYR A 41 -3.06 -4.50 -10.93
N VAL A 42 -2.94 -3.93 -9.76
CA VAL A 42 -3.87 -2.92 -9.24
C VAL A 42 -3.04 -1.79 -8.63
N ARG A 43 -3.14 -0.60 -9.20
CA ARG A 43 -2.52 0.62 -8.67
C ARG A 43 -3.59 1.54 -8.11
N VAL A 44 -3.53 1.78 -6.81
CA VAL A 44 -4.51 2.57 -6.07
C VAL A 44 -3.92 3.91 -5.70
N SER A 45 -4.59 5.01 -6.02
CA SER A 45 -4.19 6.32 -5.54
C SER A 45 -4.55 6.50 -4.06
N THR A 46 -3.81 7.37 -3.37
CA THR A 46 -4.12 7.72 -1.97
C THR A 46 -5.54 8.31 -1.83
N ALA A 47 -5.99 9.06 -2.85
CA ALA A 47 -7.35 9.60 -2.87
C ALA A 47 -8.40 8.48 -2.90
N ALA A 48 -8.23 7.48 -3.79
CA ALA A 48 -9.12 6.33 -3.85
C ALA A 48 -9.12 5.53 -2.53
N PHE A 49 -7.95 5.36 -1.93
CA PHE A 49 -7.86 4.69 -0.62
C PHE A 49 -8.71 5.42 0.44
N ARG A 50 -8.59 6.76 0.53
CA ARG A 50 -9.39 7.55 1.48
C ARG A 50 -10.88 7.40 1.23
N GLU A 51 -11.32 7.55 -0.02
CA GLU A 51 -12.73 7.43 -0.39
C GLU A 51 -13.30 6.04 -0.08
N ILE A 52 -12.54 4.96 -0.31
CA ILE A 52 -12.96 3.61 0.04
C ILE A 52 -13.12 3.46 1.56
N VAL A 53 -12.14 3.96 2.34
CA VAL A 53 -12.21 3.92 3.81
C VAL A 53 -13.44 4.68 4.32
N ASP A 54 -13.72 5.86 3.78
CA ASP A 54 -14.88 6.67 4.17
C ASP A 54 -16.19 5.95 3.80
N LEU A 55 -16.25 5.37 2.61
CA LEU A 55 -17.44 4.66 2.12
C LEU A 55 -17.79 3.44 2.99
N VAL A 56 -16.80 2.69 3.47
CA VAL A 56 -17.04 1.54 4.37
C VAL A 56 -17.30 1.97 5.81
N GLY A 57 -17.34 3.28 6.09
CA GLY A 57 -17.62 3.84 7.43
C GLY A 57 -16.40 3.83 8.35
N GLY A 58 -15.21 3.95 7.79
CA GLY A 58 -13.94 3.97 8.52
C GLY A 58 -13.39 2.57 8.84
N VAL A 59 -12.16 2.53 9.31
CA VAL A 59 -11.45 1.30 9.70
C VAL A 59 -11.05 1.35 11.18
N GLU A 60 -11.30 0.27 11.90
CA GLU A 60 -10.98 0.17 13.33
C GLU A 60 -9.53 -0.32 13.50
N VAL A 61 -8.71 0.49 14.14
CA VAL A 61 -7.30 0.17 14.42
C VAL A 61 -6.91 0.59 15.84
N PHE A 62 -5.90 -0.08 16.37
CA PHE A 62 -5.26 0.32 17.61
C PHE A 62 -4.03 1.19 17.31
N VAL A 63 -4.06 2.44 17.76
CA VAL A 63 -2.94 3.38 17.69
C VAL A 63 -2.11 3.22 18.96
N PRO A 64 -0.87 2.68 18.89
CA PRO A 64 -0.12 2.28 20.09
C PRO A 64 0.39 3.45 20.92
N LYS A 65 0.54 4.62 20.33
CA LYS A 65 0.97 5.88 20.97
C LYS A 65 0.45 7.05 20.15
N PRO A 66 0.37 8.27 20.73
CA PRO A 66 0.04 9.46 19.96
C PRO A 66 1.00 9.62 18.78
N MET A 67 0.45 9.93 17.60
CA MET A 67 1.21 10.15 16.37
C MET A 67 1.03 11.59 15.94
N GLN A 68 2.06 12.42 16.18
CA GLN A 68 2.05 13.83 15.82
C GLN A 68 3.25 14.12 14.92
N TYR A 69 2.99 14.68 13.74
CA TYR A 69 4.01 15.04 12.78
C TYR A 69 3.46 16.04 11.76
N GLU A 70 4.25 17.07 11.47
CA GLU A 70 3.94 18.06 10.45
C GLU A 70 5.06 18.11 9.41
N ASP A 71 4.70 17.93 8.14
CA ASP A 71 5.58 18.14 6.99
C ASP A 71 5.01 19.26 6.11
N LYS A 72 5.55 20.47 6.28
CA LYS A 72 5.12 21.65 5.52
C LYS A 72 5.43 21.55 4.03
N THR A 73 6.44 20.76 3.66
CA THR A 73 6.84 20.59 2.26
C THR A 73 5.82 19.78 1.49
N GLN A 74 5.22 18.78 2.13
CA GLN A 74 4.21 17.91 1.54
C GLN A 74 2.78 18.28 1.95
N GLY A 75 2.60 19.27 2.80
CA GLY A 75 1.30 19.62 3.37
C GLY A 75 0.69 18.48 4.21
N LEU A 76 1.52 17.64 4.80
CA LEU A 76 1.07 16.49 5.59
C LEU A 76 1.04 16.87 7.06
N VAL A 77 -0.14 16.79 7.65
CA VAL A 77 -0.35 16.88 9.10
C VAL A 77 -0.83 15.52 9.59
N ILE A 78 -0.17 14.98 10.59
CA ILE A 78 -0.54 13.74 11.28
C ILE A 78 -0.81 14.13 12.73
N ASP A 79 -2.03 13.85 13.19
CA ASP A 79 -2.46 14.08 14.56
C ASP A 79 -3.47 13.00 14.96
N LEU A 80 -2.95 11.91 15.54
CA LEU A 80 -3.74 10.76 15.96
C LEU A 80 -3.46 10.48 17.43
N GLU A 81 -4.52 10.37 18.22
CA GLU A 81 -4.44 9.96 19.61
C GLU A 81 -4.11 8.48 19.75
N SER A 82 -3.69 8.05 20.94
CA SER A 82 -3.47 6.62 21.23
C SER A 82 -4.78 5.90 21.58
N GLY A 83 -4.82 4.58 21.35
CA GLY A 83 -5.95 3.71 21.70
C GLY A 83 -6.69 3.18 20.48
N TRP A 84 -7.80 2.50 20.74
CA TRP A 84 -8.70 2.02 19.69
C TRP A 84 -9.48 3.18 19.07
N GLN A 85 -9.43 3.28 17.75
CA GLN A 85 -10.09 4.34 17.01
C GLN A 85 -10.67 3.79 15.70
N THR A 86 -11.81 4.36 15.29
CA THR A 86 -12.31 4.19 13.93
C THR A 86 -11.79 5.36 13.09
N LEU A 87 -10.78 5.10 12.28
CA LEU A 87 -10.15 6.09 11.42
C LEU A 87 -10.97 6.30 10.15
N ASN A 88 -11.25 7.56 9.82
CA ASN A 88 -11.74 7.94 8.50
C ASN A 88 -10.62 7.85 7.45
N GLY A 89 -10.93 8.14 6.17
CA GLY A 89 -9.96 8.03 5.08
C GLY A 89 -8.71 8.88 5.28
N SER A 90 -8.87 10.12 5.76
CA SER A 90 -7.74 11.03 6.04
C SER A 90 -6.89 10.54 7.20
N GLU A 91 -7.51 10.10 8.28
CA GLU A 91 -6.81 9.57 9.45
C GLU A 91 -6.11 8.23 9.14
N ALA A 92 -6.73 7.38 8.32
CA ALA A 92 -6.10 6.15 7.84
C ALA A 92 -4.87 6.42 6.97
N GLU A 93 -4.90 7.46 6.12
CA GLU A 93 -3.72 7.93 5.39
C GLU A 93 -2.64 8.41 6.34
N GLN A 94 -2.98 9.22 7.35
CA GLN A 94 -2.04 9.70 8.36
C GLN A 94 -1.36 8.51 9.07
N PHE A 95 -2.14 7.53 9.51
CA PHE A 95 -1.62 6.32 10.14
C PHE A 95 -0.68 5.53 9.23
N ALA A 96 -1.02 5.38 7.94
CA ALA A 96 -0.18 4.71 6.95
C ALA A 96 1.15 5.44 6.69
N ARG A 97 1.14 6.78 6.74
CA ARG A 97 2.29 7.61 6.35
C ARG A 97 3.24 7.94 7.51
N PHE A 98 2.82 7.72 8.75
CA PHE A 98 3.65 8.02 9.93
C PHE A 98 4.97 7.23 9.90
N ARG A 99 6.10 7.94 10.17
CA ARG A 99 7.44 7.37 10.18
C ARG A 99 8.30 7.78 11.39
N GLN A 100 7.75 8.59 12.30
CA GLN A 100 8.48 9.11 13.45
C GLN A 100 8.45 8.15 14.65
N ASP A 101 8.80 6.89 14.38
CA ASP A 101 8.98 5.88 15.42
C ASP A 101 10.34 5.18 15.28
N SER A 102 10.74 4.45 16.31
CA SER A 102 12.01 3.71 16.34
C SER A 102 12.13 2.62 15.25
N LEU A 103 11.01 2.21 14.66
CA LEU A 103 10.94 1.20 13.61
C LEU A 103 11.01 1.81 12.20
N GLY A 104 10.87 3.14 12.06
CA GLY A 104 10.97 3.84 10.79
C GLY A 104 10.15 3.21 9.66
N ASP A 105 10.82 2.75 8.61
CA ASP A 105 10.17 2.12 7.44
C ASP A 105 9.50 0.78 7.78
N ILE A 106 10.03 0.00 8.70
CA ILE A 106 9.45 -1.27 9.13
C ILE A 106 8.10 -1.00 9.81
N GLY A 107 8.04 -0.02 10.71
CA GLY A 107 6.80 0.39 11.37
C GLY A 107 5.75 0.88 10.37
N ARG A 108 6.17 1.58 9.31
CA ARG A 108 5.27 1.98 8.22
C ARG A 108 4.65 0.78 7.51
N VAL A 109 5.45 -0.22 7.14
CA VAL A 109 4.94 -1.44 6.47
C VAL A 109 3.96 -2.18 7.37
N GLN A 110 4.26 -2.31 8.66
CA GLN A 110 3.36 -2.93 9.63
C GLN A 110 2.02 -2.17 9.73
N ARG A 111 2.04 -0.84 9.77
CA ARG A 111 0.80 -0.04 9.80
C ARG A 111 -0.02 -0.20 8.52
N GLN A 112 0.63 -0.27 7.36
CA GLN A 112 -0.05 -0.54 6.10
C GLN A 112 -0.72 -1.93 6.12
N GLN A 113 -0.06 -2.96 6.66
CA GLN A 113 -0.64 -4.29 6.81
C GLN A 113 -1.84 -4.29 7.77
N ILE A 114 -1.75 -3.55 8.90
CA ILE A 114 -2.86 -3.38 9.85
C ILE A 114 -4.06 -2.74 9.16
N LEU A 115 -3.84 -1.68 8.38
CA LEU A 115 -4.91 -1.00 7.64
C LEU A 115 -5.57 -1.90 6.58
N LEU A 116 -4.78 -2.65 5.82
CA LEU A 116 -5.32 -3.58 4.83
C LEU A 116 -6.18 -4.66 5.48
N LYS A 117 -5.74 -5.18 6.64
CA LYS A 117 -6.52 -6.14 7.43
C LYS A 117 -7.81 -5.51 7.95
N ALA A 118 -7.74 -4.32 8.56
CA ALA A 118 -8.90 -3.62 9.08
C ALA A 118 -9.91 -3.26 7.98
N LEU A 119 -9.44 -2.81 6.82
CA LEU A 119 -10.27 -2.53 5.66
C LEU A 119 -10.98 -3.80 5.16
N ARG A 120 -10.25 -4.92 5.05
CA ARG A 120 -10.83 -6.21 4.69
C ARG A 120 -11.92 -6.63 5.67
N ASP A 121 -11.64 -6.57 6.99
CA ASP A 121 -12.59 -6.97 8.01
C ASP A 121 -13.87 -6.11 7.96
N ARG A 122 -13.73 -4.84 7.55
CA ARG A 122 -14.86 -3.94 7.32
C ARG A 122 -15.65 -4.32 6.05
N MET A 123 -14.97 -4.69 4.99
CA MET A 123 -15.59 -5.07 3.71
C MET A 123 -16.43 -6.37 3.79
N ILE A 124 -16.11 -7.26 4.72
CA ILE A 124 -16.89 -8.50 4.96
C ILE A 124 -18.25 -8.20 5.64
N ASN A 125 -18.42 -7.00 6.21
CA ASN A 125 -19.69 -6.64 6.85
C ASN A 125 -20.83 -6.62 5.81
N PRO A 126 -21.96 -7.31 6.07
CA PRO A 126 -23.09 -7.37 5.14
C PRO A 126 -23.62 -6.01 4.68
N ARG A 127 -23.50 -4.97 5.55
CA ARG A 127 -23.90 -3.61 5.20
C ARG A 127 -23.00 -3.00 4.11
N VAL A 128 -21.73 -3.36 4.08
CA VAL A 128 -20.77 -2.88 3.08
C VAL A 128 -20.92 -3.64 1.77
N VAL A 129 -21.33 -4.91 1.81
CA VAL A 129 -21.61 -5.71 0.62
C VAL A 129 -22.66 -5.03 -0.28
N THR A 130 -23.65 -4.36 0.31
CA THR A 130 -24.65 -3.61 -0.47
C THR A 130 -24.06 -2.36 -1.17
N GLN A 131 -22.89 -1.90 -0.74
CA GLN A 131 -22.17 -0.75 -1.31
C GLN A 131 -21.11 -1.16 -2.36
N LEU A 132 -20.92 -2.46 -2.60
CA LEU A 132 -19.96 -2.96 -3.60
C LEU A 132 -20.09 -2.28 -4.97
N PRO A 133 -21.28 -2.01 -5.53
CA PRO A 133 -21.38 -1.31 -6.81
C PRO A 133 -20.78 0.10 -6.78
N GLN A 134 -20.88 0.79 -5.65
CA GLN A 134 -20.29 2.12 -5.47
C GLN A 134 -18.78 2.04 -5.26
N ILE A 135 -18.30 1.06 -4.49
CA ILE A 135 -16.88 0.76 -4.34
C ILE A 135 -16.26 0.50 -5.72
N ILE A 136 -16.88 -0.34 -6.54
CA ILE A 136 -16.41 -0.65 -7.90
C ILE A 136 -16.33 0.61 -8.76
N ARG A 137 -17.28 1.53 -8.69
CA ARG A 137 -17.22 2.81 -9.44
C ARG A 137 -16.03 3.68 -9.00
N ILE A 138 -15.77 3.78 -7.70
CA ILE A 138 -14.59 4.50 -7.17
C ILE A 138 -13.32 3.82 -7.68
N LEU A 139 -13.27 2.51 -7.61
CA LEU A 139 -12.16 1.73 -8.13
C LEU A 139 -11.92 2.01 -9.62
N GLN A 140 -12.97 2.02 -10.44
CA GLN A 140 -12.86 2.29 -11.89
C GLN A 140 -12.37 3.70 -12.22
N SER A 141 -12.68 4.70 -11.41
CA SER A 141 -12.31 6.10 -11.67
C SER A 141 -10.93 6.49 -11.13
N HIS A 142 -10.40 5.75 -10.15
CA HIS A 142 -9.19 6.12 -9.41
C HIS A 142 -8.14 4.99 -9.33
N ILE A 143 -8.40 3.86 -9.96
CA ILE A 143 -7.49 2.72 -10.04
C ILE A 143 -7.00 2.56 -11.47
N ASP A 144 -5.69 2.36 -11.57
CA ASP A 144 -5.05 1.88 -12.78
C ASP A 144 -4.87 0.36 -12.66
N THR A 145 -5.52 -0.39 -13.54
CA THR A 145 -5.50 -1.85 -13.51
C THR A 145 -5.77 -2.44 -14.90
N ASN A 146 -5.20 -3.59 -15.16
CA ASN A 146 -5.52 -4.40 -16.33
C ASN A 146 -6.57 -5.49 -16.05
N LEU A 147 -7.21 -5.46 -14.87
CA LEU A 147 -8.33 -6.35 -14.54
C LEU A 147 -9.61 -5.95 -15.28
N SER A 148 -10.32 -6.90 -15.83
CA SER A 148 -11.70 -6.69 -16.30
C SER A 148 -12.66 -6.54 -15.11
N ILE A 149 -13.86 -6.04 -15.37
CA ILE A 149 -14.91 -5.90 -14.34
C ILE A 149 -15.27 -7.25 -13.75
N GLU A 150 -15.36 -8.28 -14.61
CA GLU A 150 -15.66 -9.65 -14.23
C GLU A 150 -14.57 -10.23 -13.32
N GLU A 151 -13.30 -9.97 -13.63
CA GLU A 151 -12.16 -10.38 -12.80
C GLU A 151 -12.16 -9.66 -11.46
N MET A 152 -12.46 -8.35 -11.43
CA MET A 152 -12.59 -7.59 -10.18
C MET A 152 -13.72 -8.13 -9.29
N LEU A 153 -14.87 -8.46 -9.88
CA LEU A 153 -15.99 -9.06 -9.14
C LEU A 153 -15.64 -10.45 -8.62
N ALA A 154 -14.97 -11.28 -9.43
CA ALA A 154 -14.52 -12.61 -9.03
C ALA A 154 -13.51 -12.53 -7.87
N LEU A 155 -12.54 -11.60 -7.94
CA LEU A 155 -11.57 -11.36 -6.86
C LEU A 155 -12.24 -10.85 -5.59
N ALA A 156 -13.22 -9.96 -5.71
CA ALA A 156 -14.02 -9.50 -4.56
C ALA A 156 -14.78 -10.64 -3.91
N GLY A 157 -15.45 -11.48 -4.72
CA GLY A 157 -16.16 -12.67 -4.25
C GLY A 157 -15.22 -13.68 -3.57
N PHE A 158 -14.05 -13.91 -4.14
CA PHE A 158 -13.02 -14.76 -3.54
C PHE A 158 -12.53 -14.16 -2.21
N GLY A 159 -12.25 -12.85 -2.16
CA GLY A 159 -11.81 -12.16 -0.95
C GLY A 159 -12.82 -12.26 0.20
N LEU A 160 -14.11 -12.26 -0.09
CA LEU A 160 -15.18 -12.46 0.90
C LEU A 160 -15.21 -13.89 1.48
N GLN A 161 -14.74 -14.89 0.72
CA GLN A 161 -14.69 -16.29 1.15
C GLN A 161 -13.38 -16.67 1.83
N LEU A 162 -12.34 -15.84 1.71
CA LEU A 162 -11.04 -16.09 2.34
C LEU A 162 -11.14 -16.05 3.86
N ASP A 163 -10.71 -17.13 4.50
CA ASP A 163 -10.51 -17.14 5.94
C ASP A 163 -9.40 -16.14 6.32
N THR A 164 -9.70 -15.25 7.27
CA THR A 164 -8.74 -14.27 7.78
C THR A 164 -7.51 -14.91 8.38
N ALA A 165 -7.64 -16.09 8.97
CA ALA A 165 -6.54 -16.85 9.56
C ALA A 165 -5.58 -17.42 8.50
N ALA A 166 -6.04 -17.57 7.25
CA ALA A 166 -5.22 -18.08 6.15
C ALA A 166 -4.35 -17.01 5.45
N LEU A 167 -4.57 -15.71 5.72
CA LEU A 167 -3.79 -14.63 5.16
C LEU A 167 -2.52 -14.39 5.98
N ASN A 168 -1.41 -14.94 5.52
CA ASN A 168 -0.10 -14.66 6.07
C ASN A 168 0.58 -13.55 5.28
N MET A 169 0.76 -12.39 5.90
CA MET A 169 1.59 -11.33 5.36
C MET A 169 3.02 -11.51 5.86
N VAL A 170 3.94 -11.75 4.95
CA VAL A 170 5.34 -11.95 5.26
C VAL A 170 6.16 -10.78 4.74
N MET A 171 7.04 -10.25 5.57
CA MET A 171 8.03 -9.27 5.14
C MET A 171 9.18 -10.02 4.47
N LEU A 172 9.51 -9.62 3.24
CA LEU A 172 10.67 -10.18 2.56
C LEU A 172 11.95 -9.83 3.33
N PRO A 173 12.83 -10.81 3.58
CA PRO A 173 14.10 -10.53 4.23
C PRO A 173 14.96 -9.62 3.35
N GLY A 174 15.59 -8.63 3.96
CA GLY A 174 16.49 -7.70 3.30
C GLY A 174 17.58 -7.23 4.25
N ARG A 175 18.67 -6.71 3.68
CA ARG A 175 19.70 -6.02 4.46
C ARG A 175 19.43 -4.53 4.42
N PHE A 176 19.71 -3.82 5.51
CA PHE A 176 19.81 -2.37 5.46
C PHE A 176 21.01 -2.02 4.57
N SER A 177 20.83 -1.07 3.63
CA SER A 177 21.93 -0.57 2.81
C SER A 177 22.95 0.10 3.72
N ASP A 178 24.23 -0.24 3.56
CA ASP A 178 25.30 0.48 4.21
C ASP A 178 25.36 1.92 3.67
N PRO A 179 25.73 2.92 4.51
CA PRO A 179 25.94 4.30 4.04
C PRO A 179 26.92 4.42 2.86
N GLU A 180 27.84 3.47 2.71
CA GLU A 180 28.77 3.40 1.58
C GLU A 180 28.10 3.01 0.25
N ASP A 181 27.02 2.23 0.27
CA ASP A 181 26.25 1.85 -0.92
C ASP A 181 25.61 3.08 -1.60
N TYR A 182 25.36 4.15 -0.83
CA TYR A 182 24.81 5.39 -1.35
C TYR A 182 25.89 6.27 -2.05
N ARG A 183 27.17 6.11 -1.69
CA ARG A 183 28.28 6.89 -2.26
C ARG A 183 28.74 6.31 -3.61
N ALA A 184 28.71 5.00 -3.77
CA ALA A 184 29.13 4.34 -4.99
C ALA A 184 28.21 4.64 -6.20
N SER A 185 26.93 4.93 -5.99
CA SER A 185 26.00 5.26 -7.07
C SER A 185 26.06 6.73 -7.52
N ALA A 186 26.60 7.63 -6.70
CA ALA A 186 26.76 9.05 -7.05
C ALA A 186 27.99 9.31 -7.92
N THR A 187 28.94 8.37 -8.00
CA THR A 187 30.20 8.51 -8.74
C THR A 187 30.20 7.84 -10.13
N SER A 188 29.14 7.12 -10.50
CA SER A 188 29.03 6.47 -11.82
C SER A 188 28.32 7.30 -12.92
N THR A 189 27.99 8.57 -12.62
CA THR A 189 27.37 9.50 -13.58
C THR A 189 28.32 10.67 -13.89
N SER A 190 29.55 10.36 -14.32
CA SER A 190 30.49 11.36 -14.87
C SER A 190 31.05 10.86 -16.20
#